data_e26c90d65da837dd70f805b600468c4d
#
_entry.id   e26c90d65da837dd70f805b600468c4d
#
_cell.length_a   1.000
_cell.length_b   1.000
_cell.length_c   1.000
_cell.angle_alpha   90.00
_cell.angle_beta   90.00
_cell.angle_gamma   90.00
#
_symmetry.space_group_name_H-M   'P 1'
#
loop_
_entity.id
_entity.type
_entity.pdbx_description
1 polymer ?
#
loop_
_entity_poly.entity_id
_entity_poly.type
_entity_poly.pdbx_seq_one_letter_code
_entity_poly.pdbx_strand_id
1 'polypeptide(L)'
;MSSNIVAGKRLSELAETYGKDNFKWMQDELLDLSEASMRRRISELADGVYTAADWIENNGHKDGLWKVHCELRVEGDEMTFDYNKTDPQTDGFINCGPSGLSGGILVNVLQMFGYDIPFNDGFIRPIHFVADKGKLVNAAKPAPIGAGHMNATFKVQEACMSAINKMLAASDPPWRDRAMGIWGDNWALHLCYGTNREGEF
;
A
#
# COMPACT_ATOMS: atom_id res chain seq x y z
N MET A 1 -0.69 -25.15 -4.38
CA MET A 1 -1.72 -26.10 -3.90
C MET A 1 -1.40 -26.69 -2.52
N SER A 2 -0.18 -27.13 -2.24
CA SER A 2 0.19 -27.74 -0.93
C SER A 2 0.02 -26.81 0.27
N SER A 3 0.35 -25.53 0.16
CA SER A 3 0.18 -24.53 1.25
C SER A 3 -1.28 -24.35 1.66
N ASN A 4 -2.21 -24.28 0.72
CA ASN A 4 -3.63 -24.14 1.02
C ASN A 4 -4.21 -25.39 1.72
N ILE A 5 -3.71 -26.59 1.35
CA ILE A 5 -4.13 -27.83 2.01
C ILE A 5 -3.65 -27.85 3.47
N VAL A 6 -2.40 -27.44 3.70
CA VAL A 6 -1.84 -27.36 5.07
C VAL A 6 -2.59 -26.29 5.90
N ALA A 7 -2.83 -25.12 5.33
CA ALA A 7 -3.60 -24.07 5.99
C ALA A 7 -5.03 -24.54 6.35
N GLY A 8 -5.72 -25.16 5.41
CA GLY A 8 -7.06 -25.73 5.66
C GLY A 8 -7.08 -26.76 6.78
N LYS A 9 -6.07 -27.66 6.81
CA LYS A 9 -5.94 -28.63 7.89
C LYS A 9 -5.74 -27.98 9.26
N ARG A 10 -4.84 -26.96 9.34
CA ARG A 10 -4.57 -26.24 10.59
C ARG A 10 -5.78 -25.45 11.09
N LEU A 11 -6.53 -24.82 10.17
CA LEU A 11 -7.77 -24.14 10.54
C LEU A 11 -8.84 -25.11 11.06
N SER A 12 -8.96 -26.31 10.43
CA SER A 12 -9.86 -27.36 10.92
C SER A 12 -9.48 -27.84 12.32
N GLU A 13 -8.20 -28.09 12.58
CA GLU A 13 -7.68 -28.46 13.90
C GLU A 13 -8.01 -27.39 14.98
N LEU A 14 -7.87 -26.11 14.64
CA LEU A 14 -8.24 -25.01 15.53
C LEU A 14 -9.76 -24.98 15.79
N ALA A 15 -10.57 -25.12 14.75
CA ALA A 15 -12.01 -25.14 14.87
C ALA A 15 -12.53 -26.37 15.67
N GLU A 16 -11.84 -27.51 15.59
CA GLU A 16 -12.12 -28.68 16.43
C GLU A 16 -11.72 -28.46 17.90
N THR A 17 -10.59 -27.79 18.15
CA THR A 17 -10.07 -27.52 19.50
C THR A 17 -10.93 -26.53 20.27
N TYR A 18 -11.36 -25.44 19.62
CA TYR A 18 -12.10 -24.34 20.27
C TYR A 18 -13.61 -24.40 20.04
N GLY A 19 -14.10 -25.28 19.17
CA GLY A 19 -15.46 -25.29 18.68
C GLY A 19 -15.67 -24.27 17.56
N LYS A 20 -16.49 -24.63 16.57
CA LYS A 20 -16.69 -23.80 15.36
C LYS A 20 -17.23 -22.40 15.64
N ASP A 21 -18.19 -22.29 16.57
CA ASP A 21 -18.82 -21.02 16.93
C ASP A 21 -17.84 -20.10 17.66
N ASN A 22 -17.08 -20.64 18.61
CA ASN A 22 -16.03 -19.88 19.32
C ASN A 22 -14.91 -19.48 18.35
N PHE A 23 -14.51 -20.36 17.44
CA PHE A 23 -13.48 -20.04 16.44
C PHE A 23 -13.91 -18.89 15.55
N LYS A 24 -15.18 -18.90 15.07
CA LYS A 24 -15.72 -17.80 14.28
C LYS A 24 -15.81 -16.50 15.09
N TRP A 25 -16.33 -16.57 16.31
CA TRP A 25 -16.37 -15.41 17.20
C TRP A 25 -14.98 -14.80 17.44
N MET A 26 -13.96 -15.63 17.69
CA MET A 26 -12.57 -15.16 17.85
C MET A 26 -12.04 -14.45 16.60
N GLN A 27 -12.42 -14.92 15.40
CA GLN A 27 -12.02 -14.25 14.15
C GLN A 27 -12.69 -12.86 14.03
N ASP A 28 -13.99 -12.78 14.31
CA ASP A 28 -14.75 -11.53 14.25
C ASP A 28 -14.18 -10.52 15.28
N GLU A 29 -13.96 -10.94 16.53
CA GLU A 29 -13.33 -10.11 17.58
C GLU A 29 -11.94 -9.61 17.20
N LEU A 30 -11.13 -10.45 16.54
CA LEU A 30 -9.80 -10.04 16.09
C LEU A 30 -9.86 -8.96 15.03
N LEU A 31 -10.81 -9.05 14.09
CA LEU A 31 -11.05 -8.03 13.08
C LEU A 31 -11.50 -6.72 13.72
N ASP A 32 -12.45 -6.77 14.63
CA ASP A 32 -13.01 -5.60 15.31
C ASP A 32 -11.97 -4.92 16.21
N LEU A 33 -11.12 -5.71 16.88
CA LEU A 33 -9.99 -5.20 17.66
C LEU A 33 -8.99 -4.45 16.79
N SER A 34 -8.68 -4.99 15.61
CA SER A 34 -7.75 -4.37 14.67
C SER A 34 -8.33 -3.07 14.09
N GLU A 35 -9.61 -3.06 13.73
CA GLU A 35 -10.32 -1.85 13.29
C GLU A 35 -10.33 -0.77 14.37
N ALA A 36 -10.76 -1.10 15.58
CA ALA A 36 -10.82 -0.15 16.69
C ALA A 36 -9.43 0.41 17.02
N SER A 37 -8.38 -0.42 16.94
CA SER A 37 -7.00 0.00 17.16
C SER A 37 -6.52 0.95 16.06
N MET A 38 -6.87 0.67 14.80
CA MET A 38 -6.49 1.52 13.68
C MET A 38 -7.24 2.85 13.68
N ARG A 39 -8.56 2.85 13.96
CA ARG A 39 -9.35 4.07 14.10
C ARG A 39 -8.81 4.98 15.20
N ARG A 40 -8.49 4.42 16.37
CA ARG A 40 -7.84 5.17 17.46
C ARG A 40 -6.49 5.74 17.00
N ARG A 41 -5.69 4.97 16.27
CA ARG A 41 -4.40 5.44 15.73
C ARG A 41 -4.58 6.60 14.75
N ILE A 42 -5.56 6.53 13.86
CA ILE A 42 -5.85 7.61 12.91
C ILE A 42 -6.30 8.87 13.65
N SER A 43 -7.14 8.75 14.68
CA SER A 43 -7.61 9.90 15.46
C SER A 43 -6.53 10.64 16.25
N GLU A 44 -5.33 10.07 16.37
CA GLU A 44 -4.15 10.73 16.95
C GLU A 44 -3.37 11.57 15.91
N LEU A 45 -3.71 11.45 14.63
CA LEU A 45 -3.05 12.15 13.53
C LEU A 45 -3.79 13.44 13.18
N ALA A 46 -3.10 14.38 12.56
CA ALA A 46 -3.71 15.66 12.20
C ALA A 46 -4.73 15.49 11.06
N ASP A 47 -5.96 15.96 11.27
CA ASP A 47 -6.95 16.11 10.21
C ASP A 47 -6.45 17.05 9.12
N GLY A 48 -6.81 16.77 7.88
CA GLY A 48 -6.44 17.63 6.75
C GLY A 48 -6.32 16.91 5.43
N VAL A 49 -5.85 17.67 4.43
CA VAL A 49 -5.61 17.17 3.07
C VAL A 49 -4.14 17.38 2.73
N TYR A 50 -3.46 16.29 2.44
CA TYR A 50 -2.02 16.24 2.18
C TYR A 50 -1.77 15.69 0.79
N THR A 51 -1.12 16.46 -0.07
CA THR A 51 -0.93 16.07 -1.47
C THR A 51 0.53 15.85 -1.80
N ALA A 52 0.79 14.88 -2.65
CA ALA A 52 2.11 14.65 -3.23
C ALA A 52 1.99 14.06 -4.63
N ALA A 53 3.05 14.14 -5.41
CA ALA A 53 3.11 13.53 -6.73
C ALA A 53 4.54 13.08 -7.03
N ASP A 54 4.63 12.06 -7.87
CA ASP A 54 5.87 11.56 -8.43
C ASP A 54 5.66 11.15 -9.89
N TRP A 55 6.72 10.90 -10.63
CA TRP A 55 6.66 10.68 -12.07
C TRP A 55 7.42 9.44 -12.49
N ILE A 56 6.95 8.80 -13.56
CA ILE A 56 7.65 7.76 -14.29
C ILE A 56 8.14 8.37 -15.61
N GLU A 57 9.41 8.20 -15.94
CA GLU A 57 10.08 8.88 -17.05
C GLU A 57 10.06 8.08 -18.36
N ASN A 58 9.76 6.78 -18.30
CA ASN A 58 9.70 5.91 -19.49
C ASN A 58 8.61 4.86 -19.30
N ASN A 59 7.76 4.64 -20.33
CA ASN A 59 6.68 3.65 -20.24
C ASN A 59 7.04 2.26 -20.80
N GLY A 60 8.29 2.07 -21.21
CA GLY A 60 8.76 0.86 -21.87
C GLY A 60 8.75 0.93 -23.39
N HIS A 61 8.11 1.93 -23.99
CA HIS A 61 8.08 2.20 -25.43
C HIS A 61 8.67 3.56 -25.81
N LYS A 62 8.50 4.54 -24.94
CA LYS A 62 8.97 5.92 -25.18
C LYS A 62 9.27 6.63 -23.88
N ASP A 63 10.11 7.65 -23.97
CA ASP A 63 10.34 8.61 -22.90
C ASP A 63 9.15 9.57 -22.78
N GLY A 64 8.88 10.02 -21.57
CA GLY A 64 7.79 10.93 -21.24
C GLY A 64 7.71 11.14 -19.74
N LEU A 65 6.69 11.83 -19.29
CA LEU A 65 6.42 11.99 -17.85
C LEU A 65 4.99 11.55 -17.58
N TRP A 66 4.85 10.50 -16.78
CA TRP A 66 3.56 10.00 -16.32
C TRP A 66 3.44 10.23 -14.82
N LYS A 67 2.54 11.11 -14.46
CA LYS A 67 2.32 11.53 -13.06
C LYS A 67 1.53 10.49 -12.28
N VAL A 68 2.01 10.15 -11.10
CA VAL A 68 1.27 9.48 -10.03
C VAL A 68 1.02 10.50 -8.92
N HIS A 69 -0.23 10.78 -8.60
CA HIS A 69 -0.62 11.79 -7.62
C HIS A 69 -1.41 11.14 -6.49
N CYS A 70 -1.00 11.44 -5.26
CA CYS A 70 -1.69 11.04 -4.03
C CYS A 70 -2.29 12.29 -3.36
N GLU A 71 -3.58 12.21 -3.03
CA GLU A 71 -4.24 13.11 -2.10
C GLU A 71 -4.69 12.27 -0.89
N LEU A 72 -4.00 12.44 0.22
CA LEU A 72 -4.37 11.84 1.50
C LEU A 72 -5.29 12.80 2.23
N ARG A 73 -6.49 12.35 2.57
CA ARG A 73 -7.43 13.04 3.44
C ARG A 73 -7.56 12.27 4.75
N VAL A 74 -7.44 12.98 5.86
CA VAL A 74 -7.64 12.46 7.22
C VAL A 74 -8.82 13.22 7.82
N GLU A 75 -9.85 12.50 8.23
CA GLU A 75 -11.07 13.04 8.81
C GLU A 75 -11.47 12.18 10.02
N GLY A 76 -11.16 12.67 11.23
CA GLY A 76 -11.47 11.97 12.48
C GLY A 76 -10.72 10.64 12.63
N ASP A 77 -11.39 9.52 12.40
CA ASP A 77 -10.82 8.17 12.55
C ASP A 77 -10.73 7.40 11.23
N GLU A 78 -10.83 8.10 10.10
CA GLU A 78 -10.76 7.53 8.76
C GLU A 78 -9.73 8.23 7.86
N MET A 79 -9.18 7.48 6.92
CA MET A 79 -8.23 7.96 5.92
C MET A 79 -8.71 7.62 4.51
N THR A 80 -8.60 8.58 3.59
CA THR A 80 -8.84 8.35 2.16
C THR A 80 -7.59 8.69 1.37
N PHE A 81 -7.11 7.73 0.59
CA PHE A 81 -6.03 7.91 -0.38
C PHE A 81 -6.62 8.00 -1.77
N ASP A 82 -6.74 9.20 -2.31
CA ASP A 82 -7.30 9.48 -3.63
C ASP A 82 -6.19 9.69 -4.67
N TYR A 83 -6.20 8.83 -5.69
CA TYR A 83 -5.27 8.84 -6.82
C TYR A 83 -5.92 9.29 -8.14
N ASN A 84 -7.11 9.87 -8.12
CA ASN A 84 -7.83 10.29 -9.33
C ASN A 84 -7.12 11.38 -10.14
N LYS A 85 -6.21 12.14 -9.54
CA LYS A 85 -5.36 13.11 -10.25
C LYS A 85 -4.11 12.49 -10.89
N THR A 86 -3.96 11.15 -10.81
CA THR A 86 -2.96 10.38 -11.55
C THR A 86 -3.30 10.36 -13.03
N ASP A 87 -2.30 10.31 -13.88
CA ASP A 87 -2.47 10.26 -15.34
C ASP A 87 -3.24 9.00 -15.78
N PRO A 88 -3.84 9.03 -16.99
CA PRO A 88 -4.44 7.84 -17.58
C PRO A 88 -3.44 6.71 -17.76
N GLN A 89 -3.96 5.48 -17.84
CA GLN A 89 -3.17 4.32 -18.21
C GLN A 89 -2.47 4.51 -19.56
N THR A 90 -1.31 3.89 -19.72
CA THR A 90 -0.48 3.98 -20.94
C THR A 90 -0.50 2.65 -21.69
N ASP A 91 -0.10 2.71 -22.96
CA ASP A 91 0.17 1.56 -23.81
C ASP A 91 1.41 0.75 -23.40
N GLY A 92 2.27 1.32 -22.56
CA GLY A 92 3.44 0.66 -21.98
C GLY A 92 3.10 -0.20 -20.75
N PHE A 93 4.04 -1.02 -20.33
CA PHE A 93 3.85 -2.05 -19.31
C PHE A 93 4.00 -1.56 -17.85
N ILE A 94 4.04 -0.24 -17.64
CA ILE A 94 4.26 0.39 -16.33
C ILE A 94 3.00 0.53 -15.48
N ASN A 95 1.80 0.29 -16.03
CA ASN A 95 0.55 0.42 -15.30
C ASN A 95 0.44 -0.62 -14.17
N CYS A 96 -0.30 -0.31 -13.10
CA CYS A 96 -0.66 -1.31 -12.11
C CYS A 96 -2.18 -1.45 -11.92
N GLY A 97 -2.58 -2.54 -11.31
CA GLY A 97 -3.97 -2.78 -10.93
C GLY A 97 -4.27 -2.37 -9.49
N PRO A 98 -5.52 -2.55 -9.02
CA PRO A 98 -5.95 -2.17 -7.68
C PRO A 98 -5.08 -2.76 -6.55
N SER A 99 -4.60 -4.00 -6.72
CA SER A 99 -3.72 -4.63 -5.73
C SER A 99 -2.35 -3.93 -5.61
N GLY A 100 -1.83 -3.39 -6.73
CA GLY A 100 -0.60 -2.60 -6.73
C GLY A 100 -0.81 -1.27 -6.03
N LEU A 101 -1.95 -0.63 -6.24
CA LEU A 101 -2.33 0.60 -5.54
C LEU A 101 -2.45 0.38 -4.03
N SER A 102 -3.32 -0.54 -3.60
CA SER A 102 -3.54 -0.79 -2.17
C SER A 102 -2.28 -1.30 -1.47
N GLY A 103 -1.53 -2.22 -2.10
CA GLY A 103 -0.26 -2.72 -1.56
C GLY A 103 0.79 -1.62 -1.38
N GLY A 104 0.92 -0.71 -2.36
CA GLY A 104 1.82 0.44 -2.30
C GLY A 104 1.47 1.41 -1.16
N ILE A 105 0.19 1.61 -0.87
CA ILE A 105 -0.28 2.45 0.24
C ILE A 105 -0.06 1.74 1.57
N LEU A 106 -0.52 0.49 1.69
CA LEU A 106 -0.52 -0.25 2.95
C LEU A 106 0.88 -0.50 3.52
N VAL A 107 1.90 -0.67 2.67
CA VAL A 107 3.27 -0.83 3.14
C VAL A 107 3.74 0.41 3.91
N ASN A 108 3.39 1.61 3.45
CA ASN A 108 3.73 2.86 4.13
C ASN A 108 2.92 3.05 5.43
N VAL A 109 1.63 2.75 5.40
CA VAL A 109 0.76 2.81 6.59
C VAL A 109 1.30 1.89 7.68
N LEU A 110 1.66 0.65 7.34
CA LEU A 110 2.24 -0.31 8.27
C LEU A 110 3.56 0.19 8.87
N GLN A 111 4.46 0.71 8.05
CA GLN A 111 5.77 1.16 8.52
C GLN A 111 5.71 2.42 9.39
N MET A 112 4.86 3.37 9.02
CA MET A 112 4.88 4.69 9.63
C MET A 112 4.07 4.75 10.94
N PHE A 113 2.91 4.11 10.99
CA PHE A 113 2.03 4.21 12.16
C PHE A 113 1.16 2.98 12.47
N GLY A 114 1.19 1.92 11.64
CA GLY A 114 0.40 0.70 11.84
C GLY A 114 1.18 -0.53 12.33
N TYR A 115 2.45 -0.40 12.62
CA TYR A 115 3.42 -1.50 12.81
C TYR A 115 3.14 -2.43 14.01
N ASP A 116 2.38 -1.98 15.00
CA ASP A 116 2.04 -2.71 16.23
C ASP A 116 0.58 -3.17 16.29
N ILE A 117 -0.18 -2.95 15.20
CA ILE A 117 -1.57 -3.37 15.08
C ILE A 117 -1.63 -4.64 14.22
N PRO A 118 -2.39 -5.68 14.62
CA PRO A 118 -2.52 -6.89 13.81
C PRO A 118 -3.06 -6.58 12.42
N PHE A 119 -2.29 -6.95 11.39
CA PHE A 119 -2.65 -6.69 10.01
C PHE A 119 -3.65 -7.74 9.49
N ASN A 120 -4.88 -7.31 9.27
CA ASN A 120 -5.98 -8.10 8.74
C ASN A 120 -7.02 -7.17 8.08
N ASP A 121 -8.15 -7.72 7.62
CA ASP A 121 -9.19 -6.92 6.98
C ASP A 121 -9.77 -5.83 7.91
N GLY A 122 -9.82 -6.06 9.23
CA GLY A 122 -10.24 -5.06 10.21
C GLY A 122 -9.32 -3.82 10.22
N PHE A 123 -8.01 -4.05 10.13
CA PHE A 123 -7.01 -2.97 10.01
C PHE A 123 -7.30 -2.05 8.80
N ILE A 124 -7.80 -2.62 7.70
CA ILE A 124 -8.02 -1.90 6.45
C ILE A 124 -9.35 -1.13 6.44
N ARG A 125 -10.34 -1.53 7.24
CA ARG A 125 -11.70 -0.93 7.21
C ARG A 125 -11.74 0.59 7.27
N PRO A 126 -10.95 1.31 8.09
CA PRO A 126 -10.94 2.77 8.14
C PRO A 126 -10.07 3.43 7.06
N ILE A 127 -9.52 2.66 6.10
CA ILE A 127 -8.61 3.14 5.07
C ILE A 127 -9.26 2.95 3.70
N HIS A 128 -9.50 4.04 2.98
CA HIS A 128 -10.18 4.04 1.70
C HIS A 128 -9.19 4.30 0.56
N PHE A 129 -9.26 3.47 -0.49
CA PHE A 129 -8.44 3.58 -1.69
C PHE A 129 -9.31 4.02 -2.86
N VAL A 130 -9.01 5.17 -3.43
CA VAL A 130 -9.81 5.75 -4.50
C VAL A 130 -8.94 5.97 -5.74
N ALA A 131 -9.30 5.33 -6.83
CA ALA A 131 -8.74 5.58 -8.16
C ALA A 131 -9.74 5.11 -9.21
N ASP A 132 -10.09 5.96 -10.13
CA ASP A 132 -10.96 5.62 -11.24
C ASP A 132 -10.33 4.56 -12.16
N LYS A 133 -11.18 3.71 -12.70
CA LYS A 133 -10.74 2.70 -13.67
C LYS A 133 -10.19 3.38 -14.93
N GLY A 134 -9.05 2.88 -15.41
CA GLY A 134 -8.35 3.48 -16.57
C GLY A 134 -7.27 4.47 -16.17
N LYS A 135 -7.02 4.67 -14.89
CA LYS A 135 -5.84 5.37 -14.40
C LYS A 135 -4.61 4.46 -14.42
N LEU A 136 -3.42 5.05 -14.48
CA LEU A 136 -2.13 4.35 -14.45
C LEU A 136 -2.02 3.37 -13.26
N VAL A 137 -2.64 3.71 -12.13
CA VAL A 137 -2.62 2.94 -10.88
C VAL A 137 -3.88 2.06 -10.67
N ASN A 138 -4.84 2.13 -11.58
CA ASN A 138 -6.03 1.27 -11.63
C ASN A 138 -6.38 0.97 -13.10
N ALA A 139 -5.48 0.27 -13.75
CA ALA A 139 -5.56 0.03 -15.19
C ALA A 139 -6.73 -0.90 -15.55
N ALA A 140 -7.42 -0.54 -16.65
CA ALA A 140 -8.46 -1.35 -17.26
C ALA A 140 -7.87 -2.27 -18.33
N LYS A 141 -8.37 -3.48 -18.46
CA LYS A 141 -8.00 -4.40 -19.55
C LYS A 141 -8.31 -3.74 -20.90
N PRO A 142 -7.46 -3.93 -21.92
CA PRO A 142 -6.31 -4.84 -22.01
C PRO A 142 -4.96 -4.19 -21.66
N ALA A 143 -4.89 -3.10 -20.88
CA ALA A 143 -3.65 -2.42 -20.57
C ALA A 143 -2.58 -3.37 -20.00
N PRO A 144 -1.32 -3.27 -20.46
CA PRO A 144 -0.24 -4.11 -19.95
C PRO A 144 0.21 -3.64 -18.56
N ILE A 145 0.44 -4.61 -17.65
CA ILE A 145 0.84 -4.38 -16.26
C ILE A 145 2.12 -5.12 -15.86
N GLY A 146 2.91 -5.58 -16.82
CA GLY A 146 4.04 -6.49 -16.59
C GLY A 146 5.10 -5.97 -15.62
N ALA A 147 5.40 -4.68 -15.64
CA ALA A 147 6.34 -4.03 -14.72
C ALA A 147 5.66 -3.08 -13.72
N GLY A 148 4.35 -3.14 -13.60
CA GLY A 148 3.59 -2.24 -12.74
C GLY A 148 4.02 -2.27 -11.28
N HIS A 149 4.43 -3.43 -10.77
CA HIS A 149 4.97 -3.60 -9.42
C HIS A 149 6.31 -2.89 -9.20
N MET A 150 7.09 -2.66 -10.25
CA MET A 150 8.40 -1.99 -10.21
C MET A 150 8.34 -0.51 -10.65
N ASN A 151 7.23 -0.05 -11.20
CA ASN A 151 7.05 1.31 -11.68
C ASN A 151 5.87 1.98 -10.97
N ALA A 152 4.64 1.81 -11.47
CA ALA A 152 3.49 2.52 -10.90
C ALA A 152 3.31 2.27 -9.39
N THR A 153 3.48 1.04 -8.91
CA THR A 153 3.35 0.73 -7.47
C THR A 153 4.41 1.44 -6.62
N PHE A 154 5.66 1.55 -7.10
CA PHE A 154 6.68 2.32 -6.38
C PHE A 154 6.37 3.80 -6.35
N LYS A 155 5.90 4.37 -7.46
CA LYS A 155 5.47 5.77 -7.47
C LYS A 155 4.22 6.01 -6.62
N VAL A 156 3.35 5.00 -6.47
CA VAL A 156 2.29 5.02 -5.44
C VAL A 156 2.90 5.10 -4.04
N GLN A 157 3.91 4.27 -3.74
CA GLN A 157 4.58 4.28 -2.44
C GLN A 157 5.24 5.63 -2.15
N GLU A 158 5.99 6.19 -3.09
CA GLU A 158 6.72 7.45 -2.92
C GLU A 158 5.76 8.64 -2.74
N ALA A 159 4.71 8.74 -3.56
CA ALA A 159 3.69 9.78 -3.40
C ALA A 159 2.91 9.61 -2.09
N CYS A 160 2.58 8.37 -1.71
CA CYS A 160 1.94 8.05 -0.44
C CYS A 160 2.82 8.43 0.76
N MET A 161 4.08 8.02 0.76
CA MET A 161 5.05 8.34 1.82
C MET A 161 5.21 9.85 1.98
N SER A 162 5.29 10.58 0.86
CA SER A 162 5.33 12.04 0.86
C SER A 162 4.12 12.67 1.53
N ALA A 163 2.93 12.20 1.20
CA ALA A 163 1.69 12.71 1.78
C ALA A 163 1.60 12.37 3.29
N ILE A 164 1.94 11.13 3.67
CA ILE A 164 1.99 10.68 5.07
C ILE A 164 2.98 11.53 5.88
N ASN A 165 4.17 11.80 5.37
CA ASN A 165 5.15 12.63 6.10
C ASN A 165 4.70 14.07 6.31
N LYS A 166 3.95 14.65 5.36
CA LYS A 166 3.31 15.96 5.55
C LYS A 166 2.26 15.93 6.66
N MET A 167 1.46 14.87 6.72
CA MET A 167 0.49 14.63 7.79
C MET A 167 1.19 14.48 9.14
N LEU A 168 2.22 13.63 9.23
CA LEU A 168 2.98 13.45 10.46
C LEU A 168 3.63 14.76 10.93
N ALA A 169 4.20 15.54 10.02
CA ALA A 169 4.78 16.85 10.35
C ALA A 169 3.74 17.84 10.88
N ALA A 170 2.48 17.71 10.47
CA ALA A 170 1.36 18.51 10.96
C ALA A 170 0.74 18.00 12.27
N SER A 171 1.00 16.74 12.62
CA SER A 171 0.48 16.09 13.84
C SER A 171 1.24 16.53 15.09
N ASP A 172 0.69 16.20 16.25
CA ASP A 172 1.38 16.40 17.53
C ASP A 172 2.41 15.28 17.82
N PRO A 173 3.38 15.50 18.74
CA PRO A 173 4.23 14.43 19.23
C PRO A 173 3.40 13.27 19.86
N PRO A 174 3.80 12.00 19.72
CA PRO A 174 5.09 11.57 19.14
C PRO A 174 5.08 11.45 17.60
N TRP A 175 3.95 11.72 16.93
CA TRP A 175 3.80 11.48 15.49
C TRP A 175 4.63 12.45 14.66
N ARG A 176 4.67 13.72 15.05
CA ARG A 176 5.52 14.74 14.41
C ARG A 176 6.99 14.32 14.36
N ASP A 177 7.48 13.71 15.43
CA ASP A 177 8.88 13.32 15.55
C ASP A 177 9.27 12.15 14.66
N ARG A 178 8.26 11.49 14.05
CA ARG A 178 8.44 10.42 13.07
C ARG A 178 8.44 10.91 11.62
N ALA A 179 8.13 12.17 11.39
CA ALA A 179 8.18 12.74 10.05
C ALA A 179 9.62 12.68 9.50
N MET A 180 9.76 12.14 8.30
CA MET A 180 11.03 11.95 7.62
C MET A 180 11.08 12.79 6.35
N GLY A 181 12.29 13.26 5.98
CA GLY A 181 12.54 13.69 4.62
C GLY A 181 12.44 12.49 3.67
N ILE A 182 11.82 12.69 2.51
CA ILE A 182 11.77 11.67 1.50
C ILE A 182 12.93 11.90 0.55
N TRP A 183 13.76 10.89 0.45
CA TRP A 183 14.63 10.73 -0.70
C TRP A 183 14.09 9.50 -1.43
N GLY A 184 13.49 9.69 -2.58
CA GLY A 184 13.04 8.58 -3.38
C GLY A 184 14.02 8.41 -4.51
N ASP A 185 14.52 7.24 -4.69
CA ASP A 185 14.87 6.74 -5.98
C ASP A 185 14.31 5.33 -6.12
N ASN A 186 13.89 5.00 -7.30
CA ASN A 186 13.19 3.75 -7.64
C ASN A 186 14.09 2.51 -7.58
N TRP A 187 15.00 2.47 -6.64
CA TRP A 187 15.95 1.37 -6.45
C TRP A 187 15.40 0.27 -5.55
N ALA A 188 14.17 -0.14 -5.79
CA ALA A 188 13.60 -1.21 -5.00
C ALA A 188 14.17 -2.59 -5.34
N LEU A 189 14.73 -2.75 -6.53
CA LEU A 189 15.32 -4.02 -6.96
C LEU A 189 16.49 -3.77 -7.90
N HIS A 190 17.71 -3.97 -7.39
CA HIS A 190 18.90 -4.01 -8.20
C HIS A 190 19.30 -5.48 -8.41
N LEU A 191 19.02 -6.00 -9.60
CA LEU A 191 19.42 -7.34 -9.99
C LEU A 191 20.72 -7.25 -10.77
N CYS A 192 21.81 -7.68 -10.16
CA CYS A 192 23.10 -7.81 -10.82
C CYS A 192 23.26 -9.25 -11.31
N TYR A 193 23.36 -9.43 -12.60
CA TYR A 193 23.68 -10.71 -13.21
C TYR A 193 25.08 -10.66 -13.81
N GLY A 194 25.83 -11.71 -13.61
CA GLY A 194 27.16 -11.83 -14.18
C GLY A 194 27.96 -12.93 -13.51
N THR A 195 29.12 -13.20 -14.05
CA THR A 195 30.09 -14.08 -13.40
C THR A 195 31.06 -13.26 -12.54
N ASN A 196 31.52 -13.80 -11.42
CA ASN A 196 32.61 -13.23 -10.65
C ASN A 196 33.94 -13.31 -11.45
N ARG A 197 35.02 -12.79 -10.87
CA ARG A 197 36.35 -12.85 -11.54
C ARG A 197 36.87 -14.23 -11.78
N GLU A 198 36.36 -15.22 -11.05
CA GLU A 198 36.65 -16.63 -11.16
C GLU A 198 35.75 -17.35 -12.20
N GLY A 199 34.81 -16.63 -12.81
CA GLY A 199 33.89 -17.17 -13.82
C GLY A 199 32.68 -17.94 -13.25
N GLU A 200 32.43 -17.84 -11.95
CA GLU A 200 31.27 -18.45 -11.28
C GLU A 200 30.06 -17.47 -11.35
N PHE A 201 28.86 -18.06 -11.55
CA PHE A 201 27.57 -17.34 -11.64
C PHE A 201 26.94 -17.21 -10.29
#